data_67202d1fbbf20e02b9722ffc4b4ad53a
#
_entry.id   67202d1fbbf20e02b9722ffc4b4ad53a
#
_cell.length_a   1.000
_cell.length_b   1.000
_cell.length_c   1.000
_cell.angle_alpha   90.00
_cell.angle_beta   90.00
_cell.angle_gamma   90.00
#
_symmetry.space_group_name_H-M   'P 1'
#
loop_
_entity.id
_entity.type
_entity.pdbx_description
1 polymer ?
#
loop_
_entity_poly.entity_id
_entity_poly.type
_entity_poly.pdbx_seq_one_letter_code
_entity_poly.pdbx_strand_id
1 'polypeptide(L)'
;MFKQLINIFIGLSLFITLVNSAEKPLIVGMELQYPPFEMSDKKGTPTGVSLDLAMALGKYLGREVQIENIAWDGLIPSLKTGKIDLVISSMTITDERQKTIDFSIPYAQSNLAILANKTSNIQDIEALNKKGKKIAVKKGTTGHLYANQYLKNAELLVFDKENAAVLEVIQGKADGFLYDQLTIYKNWTNHRSTTVALLKPFQEKPEYWGIALKKGNEELRENVNAFIKQAKSDGTFDALSKKYLAEARDTFDKLGIPFFF
;
A
#
# COMPACT_ATOMS: atom_id res chain seq x y z
N MET A 1 -24.68 78.85 -36.40
CA MET A 1 -23.53 77.97 -36.44
C MET A 1 -23.38 77.25 -35.06
N PHE A 2 -24.00 76.06 -34.94
CA PHE A 2 -23.91 75.24 -33.73
C PHE A 2 -22.91 74.10 -34.00
N LYS A 3 -21.81 74.09 -33.29
CA LYS A 3 -20.87 72.94 -33.28
C LYS A 3 -21.30 71.93 -32.24
N GLN A 4 -21.75 70.74 -32.69
CA GLN A 4 -21.97 69.58 -31.82
C GLN A 4 -20.62 68.91 -31.52
N LEU A 5 -20.30 68.82 -30.22
CA LEU A 5 -19.19 68.02 -29.68
C LEU A 5 -19.73 66.63 -29.41
N ILE A 6 -19.22 65.62 -30.15
CA ILE A 6 -19.51 64.22 -29.94
C ILE A 6 -18.45 63.70 -28.92
N ASN A 7 -18.89 63.39 -27.71
CA ASN A 7 -18.07 62.68 -26.72
C ASN A 7 -18.10 61.16 -27.00
N ILE A 8 -16.98 60.63 -27.45
CA ILE A 8 -16.79 59.19 -27.61
C ILE A 8 -16.30 58.64 -26.25
N PHE A 9 -17.20 57.92 -25.56
CA PHE A 9 -16.84 57.12 -24.37
C PHE A 9 -16.22 55.82 -24.86
N ILE A 10 -14.91 55.67 -24.78
CA ILE A 10 -14.21 54.40 -24.97
C ILE A 10 -14.29 53.62 -23.67
N GLY A 11 -15.25 52.69 -23.58
CA GLY A 11 -15.34 51.74 -22.48
C GLY A 11 -14.20 50.71 -22.57
N LEU A 12 -13.21 50.85 -21.67
CA LEU A 12 -12.13 49.88 -21.52
C LEU A 12 -12.67 48.68 -20.76
N SER A 13 -13.15 47.65 -21.49
CA SER A 13 -13.54 46.38 -20.91
C SER A 13 -12.28 45.61 -20.45
N LEU A 14 -12.02 45.63 -19.13
CA LEU A 14 -10.97 44.84 -18.52
C LEU A 14 -11.39 43.33 -18.56
N PHE A 15 -10.94 42.61 -19.58
CA PHE A 15 -11.00 41.15 -19.57
C PHE A 15 -10.03 40.62 -18.53
N ILE A 16 -10.50 40.31 -17.31
CA ILE A 16 -9.77 39.52 -16.34
C ILE A 16 -9.77 38.07 -16.84
N THR A 17 -8.75 37.69 -17.57
CA THR A 17 -8.48 36.27 -17.83
C THR A 17 -8.06 35.63 -16.50
N LEU A 18 -8.99 34.91 -15.87
CA LEU A 18 -8.67 33.96 -14.82
C LEU A 18 -7.71 32.93 -15.43
N VAL A 19 -6.42 33.14 -15.24
CA VAL A 19 -5.42 32.10 -15.48
C VAL A 19 -5.66 31.06 -14.42
N ASN A 20 -6.47 30.05 -14.75
CA ASN A 20 -6.59 28.84 -13.95
C ASN A 20 -5.23 28.11 -14.07
N SER A 21 -4.30 28.42 -13.18
CA SER A 21 -3.06 27.64 -13.10
C SER A 21 -3.46 26.22 -12.69
N ALA A 22 -3.47 25.30 -13.64
CA ALA A 22 -3.69 23.90 -13.33
C ALA A 22 -2.74 23.50 -12.19
N GLU A 23 -3.30 23.01 -11.08
CA GLU A 23 -2.49 22.53 -9.98
C GLU A 23 -1.55 21.42 -10.49
N LYS A 24 -0.33 21.37 -9.94
CA LYS A 24 0.63 20.31 -10.30
C LYS A 24 0.01 18.93 -10.04
N PRO A 25 0.22 17.95 -10.94
CA PRO A 25 -0.24 16.59 -10.71
C PRO A 25 0.20 16.06 -9.35
N LEU A 26 -0.63 15.25 -8.73
CA LEU A 26 -0.29 14.51 -7.51
C LEU A 26 0.47 13.25 -7.92
N ILE A 27 1.75 13.18 -7.61
CA ILE A 27 2.60 12.05 -7.99
C ILE A 27 2.54 10.99 -6.88
N VAL A 28 1.99 9.83 -7.20
CA VAL A 28 1.77 8.73 -6.26
C VAL A 28 2.65 7.54 -6.60
N GLY A 29 3.56 7.18 -5.69
CA GLY A 29 4.40 5.99 -5.80
C GLY A 29 3.68 4.71 -5.36
N MET A 30 3.78 3.66 -6.18
CA MET A 30 3.26 2.32 -5.89
C MET A 30 4.25 1.27 -6.38
N GLU A 31 4.33 0.12 -5.69
CA GLU A 31 4.94 -1.07 -6.27
C GLU A 31 3.84 -1.93 -6.89
N LEU A 32 3.71 -1.93 -8.22
CA LEU A 32 2.62 -2.59 -8.94
C LEU A 32 2.82 -4.12 -9.05
N GLN A 33 3.12 -4.77 -7.91
CA GLN A 33 3.37 -6.22 -7.80
C GLN A 33 2.63 -6.86 -6.61
N TYR A 34 1.58 -6.22 -6.08
CA TYR A 34 0.83 -6.68 -4.91
C TYR A 34 -0.69 -6.80 -5.19
N PRO A 35 -1.11 -7.82 -5.98
CA PRO A 35 -2.51 -8.03 -6.31
C PRO A 35 -3.33 -8.52 -5.08
N PRO A 36 -4.57 -8.05 -4.90
CA PRO A 36 -5.33 -7.16 -5.78
C PRO A 36 -5.26 -5.68 -5.37
N PHE A 37 -4.34 -5.31 -4.48
CA PHE A 37 -4.24 -3.95 -3.96
C PHE A 37 -3.62 -2.99 -4.97
N GLU A 38 -2.42 -3.25 -5.44
CA GLU A 38 -1.73 -2.50 -6.49
C GLU A 38 -1.01 -3.44 -7.44
N MET A 39 -1.34 -3.39 -8.71
CA MET A 39 -0.77 -4.28 -9.72
C MET A 39 -0.81 -3.65 -11.11
N SER A 40 -0.05 -4.23 -12.04
CA SER A 40 -0.22 -3.99 -13.48
C SER A 40 -1.09 -5.08 -14.10
N ASP A 41 -1.98 -4.69 -14.98
CA ASP A 41 -2.69 -5.63 -15.84
C ASP A 41 -1.77 -6.26 -16.89
N LYS A 42 -2.32 -7.14 -17.75
CA LYS A 42 -1.55 -7.81 -18.82
C LYS A 42 -0.96 -6.84 -19.86
N LYS A 43 -1.45 -5.60 -19.92
CA LYS A 43 -0.97 -4.54 -20.82
C LYS A 43 0.02 -3.61 -20.13
N GLY A 44 0.32 -3.83 -18.84
CA GLY A 44 1.18 -2.96 -18.03
C GLY A 44 0.45 -1.77 -17.43
N THR A 45 -0.88 -1.68 -17.56
CA THR A 45 -1.67 -0.57 -17.00
C THR A 45 -1.86 -0.78 -15.50
N PRO A 46 -1.62 0.24 -14.66
CA PRO A 46 -1.91 0.17 -13.23
C PRO A 46 -3.38 -0.16 -12.96
N THR A 47 -3.64 -0.99 -11.95
CA THR A 47 -4.99 -1.33 -11.49
C THR A 47 -4.96 -1.81 -10.03
N GLY A 48 -6.11 -1.86 -9.38
CA GLY A 48 -6.26 -2.37 -8.01
C GLY A 48 -6.83 -1.34 -7.03
N VAL A 49 -7.00 -1.78 -5.79
CA VAL A 49 -7.58 -0.96 -4.70
C VAL A 49 -6.84 0.36 -4.52
N SER A 50 -5.50 0.30 -4.46
CA SER A 50 -4.65 1.46 -4.21
C SER A 50 -4.67 2.47 -5.35
N LEU A 51 -4.81 1.99 -6.62
CA LEU A 51 -4.99 2.88 -7.75
C LEU A 51 -6.31 3.65 -7.65
N ASP A 52 -7.42 2.93 -7.48
CA ASP A 52 -8.73 3.58 -7.40
C ASP A 52 -8.82 4.52 -6.18
N LEU A 53 -8.18 4.17 -5.07
CA LEU A 53 -8.07 5.04 -3.89
C LEU A 53 -7.27 6.32 -4.22
N ALA A 54 -6.17 6.20 -4.95
CA ALA A 54 -5.36 7.35 -5.40
C ALA A 54 -6.17 8.27 -6.34
N MET A 55 -6.90 7.69 -7.28
CA MET A 55 -7.76 8.44 -8.21
C MET A 55 -8.89 9.17 -7.47
N ALA A 56 -9.51 8.51 -6.47
CA ALA A 56 -10.52 9.13 -5.62
C ALA A 56 -9.95 10.29 -4.79
N LEU A 57 -8.75 10.12 -4.22
CA LEU A 57 -8.03 11.19 -3.51
C LEU A 57 -7.71 12.37 -4.44
N GLY A 58 -7.20 12.12 -5.66
CA GLY A 58 -6.93 13.17 -6.63
C GLY A 58 -8.19 13.96 -6.97
N LYS A 59 -9.31 13.27 -7.20
CA LYS A 59 -10.63 13.92 -7.42
C LYS A 59 -11.05 14.78 -6.23
N TYR A 60 -10.85 14.26 -4.99
CA TYR A 60 -11.16 15.02 -3.76
C TYR A 60 -10.32 16.29 -3.64
N LEU A 61 -9.03 16.22 -4.01
CA LEU A 61 -8.09 17.35 -3.95
C LEU A 61 -8.20 18.29 -5.17
N GLY A 62 -8.98 17.96 -6.22
CA GLY A 62 -9.02 18.71 -7.46
C GLY A 62 -7.74 18.59 -8.29
N ARG A 63 -6.90 17.57 -8.05
CA ARG A 63 -5.60 17.37 -8.70
C ARG A 63 -5.60 16.13 -9.59
N GLU A 64 -4.93 16.23 -10.73
CA GLU A 64 -4.62 15.09 -11.59
C GLU A 64 -3.67 14.13 -10.87
N VAL A 65 -3.85 12.81 -11.05
CA VAL A 65 -3.00 11.78 -10.40
C VAL A 65 -2.08 11.16 -11.44
N GLN A 66 -0.79 11.14 -11.12
CA GLN A 66 0.22 10.42 -11.88
C GLN A 66 0.78 9.29 -11.02
N ILE A 67 0.73 8.05 -11.54
CA ILE A 67 1.26 6.87 -10.85
C ILE A 67 2.69 6.61 -11.28
N GLU A 68 3.59 6.52 -10.28
CA GLU A 68 4.98 6.10 -10.47
C GLU A 68 5.15 4.67 -9.95
N ASN A 69 5.45 3.72 -10.85
CA ASN A 69 5.79 2.35 -10.47
C ASN A 69 7.23 2.28 -9.97
N ILE A 70 7.40 2.08 -8.68
CA ILE A 70 8.69 2.08 -8.00
C ILE A 70 8.83 0.79 -7.21
N ALA A 71 10.01 0.14 -7.27
CA ALA A 71 10.32 -1.01 -6.43
C ALA A 71 10.16 -0.65 -4.94
N TRP A 72 9.70 -1.60 -4.13
CA TRP A 72 9.33 -1.40 -2.73
C TRP A 72 10.36 -0.62 -1.91
N ASP A 73 11.62 -1.01 -2.00
CA ASP A 73 12.73 -0.37 -1.26
C ASP A 73 13.08 1.05 -1.75
N GLY A 74 12.61 1.43 -2.94
CA GLY A 74 12.74 2.77 -3.52
C GLY A 74 11.63 3.76 -3.14
N LEU A 75 10.49 3.30 -2.59
CA LEU A 75 9.33 4.16 -2.29
C LEU A 75 9.65 5.24 -1.26
N ILE A 76 10.17 4.87 -0.09
CA ILE A 76 10.52 5.83 0.99
C ILE A 76 11.63 6.79 0.53
N PRO A 77 12.74 6.34 -0.09
CA PRO A 77 13.73 7.25 -0.68
C PRO A 77 13.14 8.26 -1.67
N SER A 78 12.25 7.81 -2.58
CA SER A 78 11.60 8.68 -3.56
C SER A 78 10.70 9.74 -2.91
N LEU A 79 9.97 9.35 -1.85
CA LEU A 79 9.15 10.26 -1.05
C LEU A 79 10.00 11.32 -0.33
N LYS A 80 11.09 10.90 0.30
CA LYS A 80 12.01 11.80 1.03
C LYS A 80 12.66 12.84 0.10
N THR A 81 13.04 12.45 -1.11
CA THR A 81 13.64 13.35 -2.09
C THR A 81 12.62 14.25 -2.79
N GLY A 82 11.32 14.00 -2.63
CA GLY A 82 10.25 14.74 -3.31
C GLY A 82 10.08 14.35 -4.78
N LYS A 83 10.60 13.19 -5.20
CA LYS A 83 10.32 12.61 -6.52
C LYS A 83 8.85 12.22 -6.65
N ILE A 84 8.22 11.81 -5.56
CA ILE A 84 6.79 11.54 -5.42
C ILE A 84 6.22 12.31 -4.24
N ASP A 85 4.93 12.65 -4.28
CA ASP A 85 4.23 13.37 -3.23
C ASP A 85 3.69 12.44 -2.15
N LEU A 86 3.21 11.26 -2.55
CA LEU A 86 2.57 10.25 -1.70
C LEU A 86 3.07 8.85 -2.03
N VAL A 87 2.97 7.95 -1.05
CA VAL A 87 2.99 6.49 -1.27
C VAL A 87 1.63 5.92 -0.89
N ILE A 88 0.96 5.29 -1.86
CA ILE A 88 -0.26 4.49 -1.64
C ILE A 88 0.06 3.09 -2.17
N SER A 89 0.68 2.26 -1.33
CA SER A 89 1.19 0.94 -1.69
C SER A 89 1.12 -0.02 -0.50
N SER A 90 -0.05 -0.09 0.15
CA SER A 90 -0.33 -0.97 1.29
C SER A 90 0.74 -0.90 2.40
N MET A 91 1.26 0.33 2.63
CA MET A 91 2.40 0.54 3.51
C MET A 91 1.97 0.59 4.98
N THR A 92 2.47 -0.35 5.77
CA THR A 92 2.23 -0.38 7.22
C THR A 92 2.86 0.82 7.92
N ILE A 93 2.09 1.46 8.79
CA ILE A 93 2.56 2.48 9.74
C ILE A 93 3.41 1.77 10.78
N THR A 94 4.69 2.15 10.90
CA THR A 94 5.60 1.64 11.93
C THR A 94 6.40 2.78 12.54
N ASP A 95 6.79 2.64 13.82
CA ASP A 95 7.62 3.63 14.51
C ASP A 95 8.93 3.91 13.75
N GLU A 96 9.52 2.88 13.14
CA GLU A 96 10.76 3.02 12.38
C GLU A 96 10.56 3.89 11.13
N ARG A 97 9.48 3.68 10.37
CA ARG A 97 9.14 4.48 9.20
C ARG A 97 8.79 5.91 9.60
N GLN A 98 8.04 6.10 10.68
CA GLN A 98 7.65 7.41 11.20
C GLN A 98 8.82 8.29 11.66
N LYS A 99 10.01 7.73 11.89
CA LYS A 99 11.21 8.54 12.12
C LYS A 99 11.57 9.40 10.91
N THR A 100 11.26 8.96 9.69
CA THR A 100 11.75 9.58 8.45
C THR A 100 10.67 10.09 7.51
N ILE A 101 9.45 9.62 7.63
CA ILE A 101 8.28 10.01 6.83
C ILE A 101 7.07 10.18 7.75
N ASP A 102 6.04 10.86 7.27
CA ASP A 102 4.75 10.96 7.95
C ASP A 102 3.73 10.03 7.30
N PHE A 103 2.66 9.75 8.04
CA PHE A 103 1.53 8.94 7.59
C PHE A 103 0.22 9.65 7.83
N SER A 104 -0.76 9.31 7.03
CA SER A 104 -2.16 9.60 7.32
C SER A 104 -2.67 8.79 8.51
N ILE A 105 -3.91 9.04 8.93
CA ILE A 105 -4.67 8.09 9.74
C ILE A 105 -4.77 6.74 9.00
N PRO A 106 -4.92 5.62 9.74
CA PRO A 106 -5.06 4.30 9.10
C PRO A 106 -6.28 4.21 8.20
N TYR A 107 -6.12 3.59 7.03
CA TYR A 107 -7.23 3.29 6.13
C TYR A 107 -7.59 1.79 6.07
N ALA A 108 -6.64 0.91 6.40
CA ALA A 108 -6.84 -0.54 6.43
C ALA A 108 -6.04 -1.18 7.58
N GLN A 109 -6.40 -2.42 7.93
CA GLN A 109 -5.65 -3.26 8.87
C GLN A 109 -5.20 -4.56 8.21
N SER A 110 -4.13 -5.14 8.71
CA SER A 110 -3.60 -6.43 8.29
C SER A 110 -2.92 -7.15 9.45
N ASN A 111 -2.48 -8.39 9.24
CA ASN A 111 -1.65 -9.13 10.18
C ASN A 111 -0.61 -9.94 9.40
N LEU A 112 0.54 -10.18 10.02
CA LEU A 112 1.51 -11.14 9.50
C LEU A 112 1.02 -12.57 9.71
N ALA A 113 1.35 -13.42 8.75
CA ALA A 113 1.08 -14.84 8.72
C ALA A 113 2.30 -15.59 8.17
N ILE A 114 2.25 -16.92 8.17
CA ILE A 114 3.37 -17.77 7.75
C ILE A 114 2.92 -18.68 6.61
N LEU A 115 3.62 -18.64 5.49
CA LEU A 115 3.61 -19.73 4.52
C LEU A 115 4.74 -20.69 4.89
N ALA A 116 4.42 -21.86 5.38
CA ALA A 116 5.42 -22.85 5.77
C ALA A 116 5.60 -23.92 4.68
N ASN A 117 6.82 -24.42 4.48
CA ASN A 117 7.02 -25.63 3.71
C ASN A 117 6.44 -26.83 4.47
N LYS A 118 5.70 -27.69 3.79
CA LYS A 118 4.95 -28.79 4.40
C LYS A 118 5.85 -29.80 5.12
N THR A 119 7.08 -30.00 4.63
CA THR A 119 8.05 -30.96 5.22
C THR A 119 8.82 -30.37 6.39
N SER A 120 8.76 -29.05 6.61
CA SER A 120 9.49 -28.36 7.68
C SER A 120 8.87 -28.52 9.07
N ASN A 121 7.63 -29.04 9.16
CA ASN A 121 6.89 -29.24 10.41
C ASN A 121 6.75 -27.95 11.25
N ILE A 122 6.56 -26.80 10.60
CA ILE A 122 6.31 -25.52 11.27
C ILE A 122 4.81 -25.43 11.61
N GLN A 123 4.50 -25.16 12.88
CA GLN A 123 3.14 -25.01 13.39
C GLN A 123 2.85 -23.62 13.96
N ASP A 124 3.91 -22.88 14.29
CA ASP A 124 3.86 -21.54 14.88
C ASP A 124 5.16 -20.77 14.59
N ILE A 125 5.23 -19.54 15.07
CA ILE A 125 6.39 -18.67 14.89
C ILE A 125 7.59 -19.14 15.72
N GLU A 126 7.37 -19.77 16.86
CA GLU A 126 8.40 -20.31 17.75
C GLU A 126 9.11 -21.51 17.10
N ALA A 127 8.36 -22.36 16.39
CA ALA A 127 8.94 -23.47 15.63
C ALA A 127 9.82 -22.96 14.47
N LEU A 128 9.48 -21.80 13.90
CA LEU A 128 10.28 -21.17 12.85
C LEU A 128 11.55 -20.49 13.40
N ASN A 129 11.53 -20.02 14.66
CA ASN A 129 12.67 -19.36 15.32
C ASN A 129 13.62 -20.36 15.99
N LYS A 130 14.12 -21.34 15.25
CA LYS A 130 15.05 -22.35 15.77
C LYS A 130 16.31 -22.42 14.92
N LYS A 131 17.43 -22.81 15.57
CA LYS A 131 18.73 -23.05 14.89
C LYS A 131 18.54 -24.05 13.72
N GLY A 132 19.05 -23.71 12.57
CA GLY A 132 18.96 -24.50 11.35
C GLY A 132 17.66 -24.25 10.52
N LYS A 133 16.71 -23.45 11.02
CA LYS A 133 15.58 -23.00 10.25
C LYS A 133 15.92 -21.79 9.38
N LYS A 134 15.31 -21.73 8.20
CA LYS A 134 15.50 -20.67 7.21
C LYS A 134 14.19 -19.95 6.94
N ILE A 135 14.21 -18.64 7.10
CA ILE A 135 13.04 -17.78 6.95
C ILE A 135 13.24 -16.89 5.72
N ALA A 136 12.41 -17.08 4.69
CA ALA A 136 12.35 -16.16 3.57
C ALA A 136 11.57 -14.90 3.97
N VAL A 137 12.06 -13.73 3.56
CA VAL A 137 11.42 -12.44 3.77
C VAL A 137 11.62 -11.53 2.56
N LYS A 138 10.65 -10.66 2.28
CA LYS A 138 10.84 -9.59 1.31
C LYS A 138 11.49 -8.40 1.98
N LYS A 139 12.56 -7.88 1.38
CA LYS A 139 13.37 -6.77 1.91
C LYS A 139 12.52 -5.55 2.28
N GLY A 140 12.72 -5.01 3.49
CA GLY A 140 12.08 -3.78 3.96
C GLY A 140 10.58 -3.89 4.29
N THR A 141 9.97 -5.08 4.21
CA THR A 141 8.58 -5.32 4.67
C THR A 141 8.53 -5.53 6.17
N THR A 142 7.32 -5.48 6.76
CA THR A 142 7.14 -5.75 8.20
C THR A 142 7.50 -7.17 8.58
N GLY A 143 7.30 -8.15 7.70
CA GLY A 143 7.80 -9.51 7.89
C GLY A 143 9.33 -9.58 8.02
N HIS A 144 10.07 -8.80 7.20
CA HIS A 144 11.52 -8.67 7.34
C HIS A 144 11.91 -7.98 8.64
N LEU A 145 11.26 -6.85 8.99
CA LEU A 145 11.55 -6.13 10.23
C LEU A 145 11.28 -7.00 11.46
N TYR A 146 10.14 -7.70 11.48
CA TYR A 146 9.78 -8.62 12.56
C TYR A 146 10.80 -9.75 12.71
N ALA A 147 11.12 -10.44 11.60
CA ALA A 147 12.09 -11.54 11.65
C ALA A 147 13.46 -11.05 12.12
N ASN A 148 13.92 -9.90 11.62
CA ASN A 148 15.19 -9.31 12.04
C ASN A 148 15.20 -8.87 13.51
N GLN A 149 14.06 -8.49 14.08
CA GLN A 149 13.96 -8.08 15.48
C GLN A 149 13.80 -9.26 16.44
N TYR A 150 12.98 -10.24 16.11
CA TYR A 150 12.50 -11.27 17.05
C TYR A 150 12.97 -12.69 16.74
N LEU A 151 13.33 -13.01 15.49
CA LEU A 151 13.65 -14.39 15.10
C LEU A 151 15.17 -14.62 14.97
N LYS A 152 15.88 -14.41 16.09
CA LYS A 152 17.35 -14.39 16.13
C LYS A 152 18.03 -15.74 15.98
N ASN A 153 17.30 -16.84 16.14
CA ASN A 153 17.86 -18.19 16.11
C ASN A 153 17.83 -18.83 14.71
N ALA A 154 17.03 -18.27 13.80
CA ALA A 154 16.89 -18.73 12.43
C ALA A 154 17.78 -17.93 11.46
N GLU A 155 18.07 -18.51 10.31
CA GLU A 155 18.74 -17.84 9.19
C GLU A 155 17.72 -17.07 8.38
N LEU A 156 17.98 -15.79 8.06
CA LEU A 156 17.12 -14.99 7.20
C LEU A 156 17.62 -15.02 5.75
N LEU A 157 16.72 -15.41 4.84
CA LEU A 157 16.90 -15.32 3.39
C LEU A 157 16.13 -14.11 2.88
N VAL A 158 16.83 -13.04 2.51
CA VAL A 158 16.22 -11.75 2.13
C VAL A 158 16.13 -11.64 0.62
N PHE A 159 14.91 -11.38 0.10
CA PHE A 159 14.63 -11.26 -1.32
C PHE A 159 14.05 -9.88 -1.65
N ASP A 160 14.32 -9.37 -2.84
CA ASP A 160 13.74 -8.11 -3.32
C ASP A 160 12.27 -8.31 -3.78
N LYS A 161 11.91 -9.53 -4.21
CA LYS A 161 10.58 -9.86 -4.73
C LYS A 161 9.89 -10.93 -3.90
N GLU A 162 8.58 -10.75 -3.67
CA GLU A 162 7.73 -11.69 -2.95
C GLU A 162 7.76 -13.09 -3.58
N ASN A 163 7.57 -13.18 -4.90
CA ASN A 163 7.51 -14.47 -5.61
C ASN A 163 8.81 -15.28 -5.49
N ALA A 164 9.97 -14.63 -5.39
CA ALA A 164 11.24 -15.30 -5.16
C ALA A 164 11.28 -15.93 -3.76
N ALA A 165 10.85 -15.18 -2.73
CA ALA A 165 10.76 -15.69 -1.36
C ALA A 165 9.78 -16.88 -1.24
N VAL A 166 8.61 -16.78 -1.89
CA VAL A 166 7.62 -17.86 -1.95
C VAL A 166 8.17 -19.10 -2.62
N LEU A 167 8.91 -18.95 -3.73
CA LEU A 167 9.51 -20.06 -4.46
C LEU A 167 10.51 -20.84 -3.61
N GLU A 168 11.30 -20.20 -2.78
CA GLU A 168 12.22 -20.86 -1.86
C GLU A 168 11.49 -21.75 -0.85
N VAL A 169 10.31 -21.32 -0.37
CA VAL A 169 9.47 -22.13 0.50
C VAL A 169 8.88 -23.33 -0.25
N ILE A 170 8.35 -23.11 -1.46
CA ILE A 170 7.77 -24.17 -2.30
C ILE A 170 8.79 -25.26 -2.60
N GLN A 171 10.05 -24.87 -2.84
CA GLN A 171 11.16 -25.79 -3.14
C GLN A 171 11.80 -26.42 -1.89
N GLY A 172 11.35 -26.07 -0.66
CA GLY A 172 11.91 -26.55 0.58
C GLY A 172 13.30 -26.02 0.92
N LYS A 173 13.74 -24.94 0.25
CA LYS A 173 15.00 -24.24 0.55
C LYS A 173 14.87 -23.25 1.70
N ALA A 174 13.64 -22.77 1.96
CA ALA A 174 13.24 -22.05 3.15
C ALA A 174 12.13 -22.80 3.88
N ASP A 175 12.14 -22.76 5.21
CA ASP A 175 11.14 -23.41 6.07
C ASP A 175 9.83 -22.61 6.11
N GLY A 176 9.91 -21.28 5.99
CA GLY A 176 8.73 -20.42 5.96
C GLY A 176 9.00 -19.06 5.36
N PHE A 177 7.91 -18.38 4.97
CA PHE A 177 7.88 -17.00 4.50
C PHE A 177 6.89 -16.20 5.34
N LEU A 178 7.28 -14.99 5.77
CA LEU A 178 6.46 -14.09 6.57
C LEU A 178 5.91 -12.97 5.70
N TYR A 179 4.58 -12.90 5.63
CA TYR A 179 3.88 -11.83 4.90
C TYR A 179 2.44 -11.67 5.40
N ASP A 180 1.64 -10.81 4.77
CA ASP A 180 0.24 -10.64 5.16
C ASP A 180 -0.62 -11.89 4.91
N GLN A 181 -1.74 -11.97 5.66
CA GLN A 181 -2.62 -13.13 5.65
C GLN A 181 -3.22 -13.44 4.27
N LEU A 182 -3.59 -12.42 3.46
CA LEU A 182 -4.20 -12.66 2.15
C LEU A 182 -3.19 -13.23 1.16
N THR A 183 -1.99 -12.68 1.12
CA THR A 183 -0.90 -13.18 0.28
C THR A 183 -0.51 -14.60 0.65
N ILE A 184 -0.37 -14.88 1.96
CA ILE A 184 -0.08 -16.23 2.44
C ILE A 184 -1.18 -17.21 2.04
N TYR A 185 -2.46 -16.83 2.23
CA TYR A 185 -3.59 -17.66 1.83
C TYR A 185 -3.60 -17.96 0.32
N LYS A 186 -3.40 -16.93 -0.52
CA LYS A 186 -3.36 -17.09 -1.99
C LYS A 186 -2.21 -17.99 -2.44
N ASN A 187 -1.02 -17.78 -1.90
CA ASN A 187 0.14 -18.61 -2.23
C ASN A 187 -0.07 -20.06 -1.80
N TRP A 188 -0.59 -20.29 -0.60
CA TRP A 188 -0.96 -21.64 -0.15
C TRP A 188 -2.01 -22.27 -1.04
N THR A 189 -3.06 -21.54 -1.45
CA THR A 189 -4.13 -22.07 -2.30
C THR A 189 -3.58 -22.58 -3.64
N ASN A 190 -2.58 -21.89 -4.18
CA ASN A 190 -1.91 -22.27 -5.43
C ASN A 190 -0.88 -23.40 -5.25
N HIS A 191 -0.39 -23.63 -4.02
CA HIS A 191 0.72 -24.57 -3.74
C HIS A 191 0.43 -25.51 -2.56
N ARG A 192 -0.81 -25.98 -2.43
CA ARG A 192 -1.28 -26.85 -1.32
C ARG A 192 -0.52 -28.15 -1.19
N SER A 193 0.07 -28.65 -2.27
CA SER A 193 0.87 -29.88 -2.24
C SER A 193 2.17 -29.76 -1.43
N THR A 194 2.78 -28.57 -1.45
CA THR A 194 4.11 -28.32 -0.87
C THR A 194 4.11 -27.37 0.31
N THR A 195 3.01 -26.63 0.56
CA THR A 195 2.97 -25.60 1.58
C THR A 195 1.79 -25.74 2.55
N VAL A 196 1.89 -25.07 3.69
CA VAL A 196 0.85 -24.89 4.71
C VAL A 196 0.73 -23.41 5.02
N ALA A 197 -0.51 -22.89 5.13
CA ALA A 197 -0.76 -21.52 5.59
C ALA A 197 -1.09 -21.52 7.08
N LEU A 198 -0.33 -20.78 7.86
CA LEU A 198 -0.59 -20.50 9.27
C LEU A 198 -1.08 -19.07 9.37
N LEU A 199 -2.41 -18.90 9.35
CA LEU A 199 -3.08 -17.60 9.22
C LEU A 199 -3.40 -16.94 10.56
N LYS A 200 -3.25 -17.67 11.68
CA LYS A 200 -3.43 -17.10 13.01
C LYS A 200 -2.36 -16.04 13.26
N PRO A 201 -2.74 -14.80 13.62
CA PRO A 201 -1.77 -13.77 13.98
C PRO A 201 -0.87 -14.23 15.12
N PHE A 202 0.42 -13.94 15.01
CA PHE A 202 1.41 -14.19 16.06
C PHE A 202 1.95 -12.87 16.66
N GLN A 203 1.51 -11.73 16.14
CA GLN A 203 1.82 -10.41 16.69
C GLN A 203 0.75 -10.03 17.74
N GLU A 204 1.18 -9.29 18.77
CA GLU A 204 0.27 -8.80 19.82
C GLU A 204 -0.76 -7.78 19.31
N LYS A 205 -0.39 -7.01 18.28
CA LYS A 205 -1.24 -5.96 17.70
C LYS A 205 -1.32 -6.12 16.20
N PRO A 206 -2.47 -5.81 15.60
CA PRO A 206 -2.59 -5.77 14.15
C PRO A 206 -1.71 -4.66 13.55
N GLU A 207 -1.36 -4.83 12.30
CA GLU A 207 -0.73 -3.81 11.49
C GLU A 207 -1.78 -2.92 10.83
N TYR A 208 -1.46 -1.64 10.68
CA TYR A 208 -2.33 -0.68 10.01
C TYR A 208 -1.63 -0.06 8.83
N TRP A 209 -2.32 0.03 7.69
CA TRP A 209 -1.82 0.72 6.51
C TRP A 209 -2.23 2.19 6.51
N GLY A 210 -1.28 3.05 6.12
CA GLY A 210 -1.51 4.47 5.94
C GLY A 210 -0.95 4.96 4.60
N ILE A 211 -1.46 6.09 4.15
CA ILE A 211 -0.87 6.83 3.03
C ILE A 211 0.37 7.53 3.58
N ALA A 212 1.54 7.26 2.99
CA ALA A 212 2.78 7.87 3.44
C ALA A 212 3.05 9.19 2.71
N LEU A 213 3.60 10.16 3.44
CA LEU A 213 3.89 11.52 2.99
C LEU A 213 5.32 11.92 3.38
N LYS A 214 5.88 12.88 2.64
CA LYS A 214 7.13 13.51 3.05
C LYS A 214 6.96 14.15 4.43
N LYS A 215 7.93 13.96 5.30
CA LYS A 215 7.88 14.47 6.66
C LYS A 215 7.72 15.99 6.70
N GLY A 216 6.78 16.46 7.53
CA GLY A 216 6.50 17.88 7.72
C GLY A 216 5.55 18.50 6.69
N ASN A 217 4.95 17.72 5.79
CA ASN A 217 3.91 18.20 4.86
C ASN A 217 2.52 18.13 5.54
N GLU A 218 2.31 18.99 6.55
CA GLU A 218 1.11 18.98 7.38
C GLU A 218 -0.17 19.25 6.59
N GLU A 219 -0.14 20.23 5.66
CA GLU A 219 -1.30 20.59 4.86
C GLU A 219 -1.82 19.41 4.03
N LEU A 220 -0.92 18.74 3.30
CA LEU A 220 -1.30 17.58 2.51
C LEU A 220 -1.76 16.43 3.41
N ARG A 221 -1.14 16.24 4.58
CA ARG A 221 -1.52 15.21 5.55
C ARG A 221 -2.93 15.42 6.09
N GLU A 222 -3.28 16.66 6.45
CA GLU A 222 -4.63 17.01 6.91
C GLU A 222 -5.67 16.77 5.83
N ASN A 223 -5.40 17.17 4.59
CA ASN A 223 -6.28 16.93 3.45
C ASN A 223 -6.47 15.43 3.18
N VAL A 224 -5.40 14.63 3.21
CA VAL A 224 -5.46 13.16 3.07
C VAL A 224 -6.26 12.54 4.22
N ASN A 225 -6.09 13.01 5.45
CA ASN A 225 -6.84 12.54 6.61
C ASN A 225 -8.33 12.85 6.49
N ALA A 226 -8.69 14.05 6.02
CA ALA A 226 -10.07 14.45 5.76
C ALA A 226 -10.70 13.55 4.68
N PHE A 227 -9.98 13.31 3.58
CA PHE A 227 -10.41 12.37 2.53
C PHE A 227 -10.66 10.96 3.10
N ILE A 228 -9.74 10.38 3.88
CA ILE A 228 -9.90 9.04 4.45
C ILE A 228 -11.14 8.97 5.35
N LYS A 229 -11.37 10.00 6.19
CA LYS A 229 -12.57 10.08 7.04
C LYS A 229 -13.85 10.09 6.19
N GLN A 230 -13.88 10.88 5.13
CA GLN A 230 -15.00 10.90 4.19
C GLN A 230 -15.17 9.56 3.50
N ALA A 231 -14.12 8.98 2.92
CA ALA A 231 -14.15 7.71 2.20
C ALA A 231 -14.62 6.52 3.06
N LYS A 232 -14.39 6.58 4.40
CA LYS A 232 -14.93 5.60 5.36
C LYS A 232 -16.43 5.76 5.56
N SER A 233 -16.99 6.96 5.41
CA SER A 233 -18.40 7.26 5.67
C SER A 233 -19.29 7.25 4.44
N ASP A 234 -18.74 7.50 3.24
CA ASP A 234 -19.50 7.64 1.98
C ASP A 234 -19.60 6.35 1.15
N GLY A 235 -19.06 5.24 1.65
CA GLY A 235 -19.11 3.94 0.99
C GLY A 235 -17.99 3.71 -0.02
N THR A 236 -17.00 4.60 -0.13
CA THR A 236 -15.87 4.43 -1.05
C THR A 236 -15.12 3.13 -0.79
N PHE A 237 -14.78 2.81 0.47
CA PHE A 237 -14.09 1.54 0.81
C PHE A 237 -14.97 0.31 0.57
N ASP A 238 -16.28 0.40 0.78
CA ASP A 238 -17.21 -0.69 0.44
C ASP A 238 -17.24 -0.96 -1.07
N ALA A 239 -17.25 0.09 -1.89
CA ALA A 239 -17.19 -0.05 -3.35
C ALA A 239 -15.86 -0.69 -3.80
N LEU A 240 -14.72 -0.25 -3.25
CA LEU A 240 -13.41 -0.84 -3.51
C LEU A 240 -13.35 -2.31 -3.09
N SER A 241 -13.87 -2.62 -1.91
CA SER A 241 -13.96 -3.98 -1.39
C SER A 241 -14.78 -4.89 -2.30
N LYS A 242 -15.97 -4.45 -2.71
CA LYS A 242 -16.83 -5.21 -3.64
C LYS A 242 -16.16 -5.44 -5.00
N LYS A 243 -15.44 -4.43 -5.51
CA LYS A 243 -14.79 -4.51 -6.83
C LYS A 243 -13.59 -5.44 -6.85
N TYR A 244 -12.76 -5.45 -5.81
CA TYR A 244 -11.45 -6.10 -5.85
C TYR A 244 -11.27 -7.22 -4.82
N LEU A 245 -12.05 -7.24 -3.73
CA LEU A 245 -11.80 -8.06 -2.56
C LEU A 245 -12.99 -8.96 -2.17
N ALA A 246 -14.00 -9.12 -3.04
CA ALA A 246 -15.19 -9.91 -2.72
C ALA A 246 -14.83 -11.35 -2.29
N GLU A 247 -13.99 -12.04 -3.06
CA GLU A 247 -13.53 -13.39 -2.75
C GLU A 247 -12.70 -13.45 -1.46
N ALA A 248 -11.87 -12.42 -1.23
CA ALA A 248 -11.07 -12.31 -0.01
C ALA A 248 -11.95 -12.09 1.22
N ARG A 249 -13.01 -11.27 1.12
CA ARG A 249 -13.98 -11.03 2.19
C ARG A 249 -14.67 -12.33 2.59
N ASP A 250 -15.26 -13.04 1.61
CA ASP A 250 -15.91 -14.33 1.85
C ASP A 250 -14.98 -15.35 2.52
N THR A 251 -13.71 -15.34 2.11
CA THR A 251 -12.70 -16.21 2.67
C THR A 251 -12.36 -15.86 4.12
N PHE A 252 -12.15 -14.57 4.39
CA PHE A 252 -11.78 -14.10 5.72
C PHE A 252 -12.93 -14.30 6.71
N ASP A 253 -14.18 -14.05 6.29
CA ASP A 253 -15.38 -14.31 7.09
C ASP A 253 -15.48 -15.80 7.48
N LYS A 254 -15.26 -16.72 6.52
CA LYS A 254 -15.25 -18.17 6.80
C LYS A 254 -14.13 -18.62 7.74
N LEU A 255 -13.03 -17.92 7.74
CA LEU A 255 -11.85 -18.22 8.56
C LEU A 255 -11.85 -17.45 9.89
N GLY A 256 -12.82 -16.56 10.13
CA GLY A 256 -12.87 -15.70 11.30
C GLY A 256 -11.70 -14.70 11.36
N ILE A 257 -11.17 -14.28 10.21
CA ILE A 257 -10.08 -13.33 10.10
C ILE A 257 -10.65 -11.92 9.92
N PRO A 258 -10.23 -10.91 10.72
CA PRO A 258 -10.66 -9.53 10.51
C PRO A 258 -10.35 -9.04 9.09
N PHE A 259 -11.33 -8.38 8.47
CA PHE A 259 -11.15 -7.86 7.12
C PHE A 259 -10.38 -6.52 7.12
N PHE A 260 -9.85 -6.11 5.97
CA PHE A 260 -8.98 -4.93 5.83
C PHE A 260 -9.65 -3.59 6.15
N PHE A 261 -10.95 -3.42 5.76
CA PHE A 261 -11.69 -2.17 5.88
C PHE A 261 -12.88 -2.30 6.81
#